data_8a19cbe4d9892642fc386a4953cb3bd4
#
_entry.id   8a19cbe4d9892642fc386a4953cb3bd4
#
_cell.length_a   1.000
_cell.length_b   1.000
_cell.length_c   1.000
_cell.angle_alpha   90.00
_cell.angle_beta   90.00
_cell.angle_gamma   90.00
#
_symmetry.space_group_name_H-M   'P 1'
#
loop_
_entity.id
_entity.type
_entity.pdbx_description
1 polymer ?
#
loop_
_entity_poly.entity_id
_entity_poly.type
_entity_poly.pdbx_seq_one_letter_code
_entity_poly.pdbx_strand_id
1 'polypeptide(L)'
;MYKRTSQGWLKHLDFILIDILAQQIAFFLAYFIRHGSLLPYQSDLYRAIGIFIAIFNFLVAVILDSMHNVVKRGYYKEFTKTFGHCTLVLLLTILWMFTLKNSDNYSRTVIYLTYVFHIILGYGSRLLWKKVLGRFGAIDSGKLSMLAVLDPRSADKMIARLTANPLEGYHLAGVVLIDNPDGLTEVCGIPVVAKLDEAAQYICRKWIDSVFISSRGVTPEIREFMGHCAEMAVTIHYHVPSMGQEGNKQFVEKLGGSTVLTSSNNYVRPSQMIVKRIVDIIGGLFGSLLALIIMAIVGPIIKKASPGPILYRSERIGQNGKRFKMFKIRSMYLDADARKTSLMEKNRVKDGMMFKLDFDPRIIGNEELPDGTRKTGIGEFIRKTSLDEFPQFFNVLMGDMSLVGTRPPTPDEWEKYEYHHRARLATKPGITGMWQVSGRSEITDFEEVVKLDTTYIQNWSLGLDIKILLKTVINVVARKGAM
;
A
#
# COMPACT_ATOMS: atom_id res chain seq x y z
N MET A 1 -22.33 -31.99 5.77
CA MET A 1 -22.12 -31.17 4.56
C MET A 1 -21.06 -30.13 4.86
N TYR A 2 -19.84 -30.26 4.30
CA TYR A 2 -18.77 -29.30 4.63
C TYR A 2 -19.16 -27.94 4.10
N LYS A 3 -19.22 -26.92 4.98
CA LYS A 3 -19.45 -25.52 4.61
C LYS A 3 -18.26 -25.09 3.75
N ARG A 4 -18.43 -25.01 2.44
CA ARG A 4 -17.43 -24.39 1.55
C ARG A 4 -17.33 -22.95 1.99
N THR A 5 -16.19 -22.58 2.61
CA THR A 5 -15.83 -21.18 2.73
C THR A 5 -15.84 -20.62 1.30
N SER A 6 -16.77 -19.74 1.02
CA SER A 6 -16.99 -19.17 -0.32
C SER A 6 -15.87 -18.19 -0.73
N GLN A 7 -14.67 -18.41 -0.22
CA GLN A 7 -13.45 -17.64 -0.47
C GLN A 7 -12.55 -18.46 -1.40
N GLY A 8 -12.82 -18.41 -2.68
CA GLY A 8 -11.94 -19.06 -3.65
C GLY A 8 -12.40 -18.76 -5.07
N TRP A 9 -11.50 -18.99 -6.03
CA TRP A 9 -11.72 -18.81 -7.47
C TRP A 9 -12.97 -19.54 -8.03
N LEU A 10 -13.41 -20.65 -7.41
CA LEU A 10 -14.63 -21.37 -7.78
C LEU A 10 -15.91 -20.53 -7.69
N LYS A 11 -15.95 -19.51 -6.83
CA LYS A 11 -17.09 -18.59 -6.69
C LYS A 11 -17.29 -17.72 -7.94
N HIS A 12 -16.21 -17.50 -8.69
CA HIS A 12 -16.15 -16.59 -9.82
C HIS A 12 -15.72 -17.31 -11.11
N LEU A 13 -16.08 -18.59 -11.21
CA LEU A 13 -15.76 -19.44 -12.39
C LEU A 13 -16.41 -18.88 -13.67
N ASP A 14 -17.58 -18.28 -13.56
CA ASP A 14 -18.27 -17.54 -14.60
C ASP A 14 -17.42 -16.40 -15.20
N PHE A 15 -16.79 -15.61 -14.34
CA PHE A 15 -15.87 -14.54 -14.76
C PHE A 15 -14.60 -15.09 -15.41
N ILE A 16 -14.07 -16.21 -14.91
CA ILE A 16 -12.90 -16.87 -15.52
C ILE A 16 -13.23 -17.36 -16.92
N LEU A 17 -14.38 -18.01 -17.10
CA LEU A 17 -14.81 -18.49 -18.42
C LEU A 17 -15.03 -17.35 -19.41
N ILE A 18 -15.68 -16.27 -18.98
CA ILE A 18 -15.90 -15.07 -19.79
C ILE A 18 -14.59 -14.43 -20.19
N ASP A 19 -13.61 -14.37 -19.28
CA ASP A 19 -12.29 -13.80 -19.55
C ASP A 19 -11.50 -14.64 -20.56
N ILE A 20 -11.54 -15.98 -20.45
CA ILE A 20 -10.94 -16.89 -21.43
C ILE A 20 -11.60 -16.71 -22.79
N LEU A 21 -12.93 -16.61 -22.87
CA LEU A 21 -13.65 -16.35 -24.11
C LEU A 21 -13.24 -15.02 -24.74
N ALA A 22 -13.23 -13.93 -23.92
CA ALA A 22 -12.79 -12.60 -24.38
C ALA A 22 -11.35 -12.65 -24.94
N GLN A 23 -10.48 -13.39 -24.29
CA GLN A 23 -9.10 -13.59 -24.73
C GLN A 23 -9.01 -14.38 -26.05
N GLN A 24 -9.79 -15.44 -26.22
CA GLN A 24 -9.81 -16.18 -27.49
C GLN A 24 -10.34 -15.33 -28.62
N ILE A 25 -11.37 -14.52 -28.38
CA ILE A 25 -11.88 -13.55 -29.37
C ILE A 25 -10.77 -12.52 -29.71
N ALA A 26 -10.04 -12.03 -28.72
CA ALA A 26 -8.91 -11.14 -28.92
C ALA A 26 -7.82 -11.76 -29.82
N PHE A 27 -7.52 -13.04 -29.59
CA PHE A 27 -6.55 -13.81 -30.39
C PHE A 27 -7.02 -14.00 -31.83
N PHE A 28 -8.29 -14.34 -32.05
CA PHE A 28 -8.89 -14.44 -33.40
C PHE A 28 -8.80 -13.11 -34.16
N LEU A 29 -9.16 -11.99 -33.51
CA LEU A 29 -9.11 -10.66 -34.10
C LEU A 29 -7.67 -10.26 -34.46
N ALA A 30 -6.73 -10.50 -33.56
CA ALA A 30 -5.31 -10.22 -33.81
C ALA A 30 -4.74 -11.04 -34.98
N TYR A 31 -5.10 -12.30 -35.04
CA TYR A 31 -4.71 -13.17 -36.14
C TYR A 31 -5.31 -12.71 -37.48
N PHE A 32 -6.60 -12.38 -37.50
CA PHE A 32 -7.30 -11.86 -38.68
C PHE A 32 -6.63 -10.59 -39.24
N ILE A 33 -6.33 -9.63 -38.38
CA ILE A 33 -5.68 -8.39 -38.80
C ILE A 33 -4.32 -8.66 -39.45
N ARG A 34 -3.59 -9.66 -38.98
CA ARG A 34 -2.25 -9.98 -39.50
C ARG A 34 -2.25 -10.87 -40.71
N HIS A 35 -3.16 -11.87 -40.78
CA HIS A 35 -3.14 -12.92 -41.80
C HIS A 35 -4.33 -12.91 -42.74
N GLY A 36 -5.34 -12.05 -42.52
CA GLY A 36 -6.54 -11.96 -43.36
C GLY A 36 -7.49 -13.17 -43.25
N SER A 37 -7.25 -14.09 -42.29
CA SER A 37 -8.04 -15.30 -42.06
C SER A 37 -8.52 -15.39 -40.61
N LEU A 38 -9.74 -15.85 -40.39
CA LEU A 38 -10.33 -16.06 -39.04
C LEU A 38 -10.04 -17.45 -38.47
N LEU A 39 -9.17 -18.22 -39.11
CA LEU A 39 -8.97 -19.63 -38.73
C LEU A 39 -7.53 -19.89 -38.19
N PRO A 40 -7.15 -19.30 -37.03
CA PRO A 40 -5.81 -19.51 -36.46
C PRO A 40 -5.55 -20.97 -36.11
N TYR A 41 -6.60 -21.76 -35.79
CA TYR A 41 -6.48 -23.14 -35.37
C TYR A 41 -6.21 -24.12 -36.52
N GLN A 42 -6.24 -23.70 -37.79
CA GLN A 42 -5.81 -24.51 -38.93
C GLN A 42 -4.28 -24.66 -38.99
N SER A 43 -3.54 -23.71 -38.46
CA SER A 43 -2.10 -23.83 -38.31
C SER A 43 -1.78 -24.48 -36.96
N ASP A 44 -1.02 -25.59 -36.99
CA ASP A 44 -0.60 -26.28 -35.76
C ASP A 44 0.13 -25.36 -34.79
N LEU A 45 0.90 -24.42 -35.33
CA LEU A 45 1.66 -23.41 -34.57
C LEU A 45 0.74 -22.49 -33.79
N TYR A 46 -0.25 -21.86 -34.45
CA TYR A 46 -1.17 -20.93 -33.82
C TYR A 46 -2.23 -21.63 -32.96
N ARG A 47 -2.54 -22.89 -33.28
CA ARG A 47 -3.38 -23.74 -32.42
C ARG A 47 -2.72 -23.98 -31.07
N ALA A 48 -1.43 -24.33 -31.06
CA ALA A 48 -0.68 -24.54 -29.83
C ALA A 48 -0.66 -23.26 -28.96
N ILE A 49 -0.31 -22.13 -29.56
CA ILE A 49 -0.23 -20.88 -28.80
C ILE A 49 -1.60 -20.45 -28.24
N GLY A 50 -2.69 -20.59 -29.02
CA GLY A 50 -4.05 -20.28 -28.57
C GLY A 50 -4.47 -21.09 -27.34
N ILE A 51 -4.12 -22.40 -27.32
CA ILE A 51 -4.36 -23.28 -26.18
C ILE A 51 -3.52 -22.87 -24.98
N PHE A 52 -2.21 -22.61 -25.16
CA PHE A 52 -1.33 -22.24 -24.05
C PHE A 52 -1.70 -20.89 -23.45
N ILE A 53 -2.09 -19.91 -24.25
CA ILE A 53 -2.56 -18.63 -23.75
C ILE A 53 -3.83 -18.82 -22.88
N ALA A 54 -4.75 -19.69 -23.26
CA ALA A 54 -5.93 -20.03 -22.45
C ALA A 54 -5.55 -20.71 -21.13
N ILE A 55 -4.59 -21.63 -21.15
CA ILE A 55 -4.06 -22.28 -19.95
C ILE A 55 -3.41 -21.24 -19.02
N PHE A 56 -2.58 -20.35 -19.56
CA PHE A 56 -1.93 -19.31 -18.75
C PHE A 56 -2.95 -18.33 -18.15
N ASN A 57 -4.00 -17.97 -18.89
CA ASN A 57 -5.10 -17.18 -18.38
C ASN A 57 -5.76 -17.87 -17.17
N PHE A 58 -6.11 -19.14 -17.32
CA PHE A 58 -6.69 -19.92 -16.24
C PHE A 58 -5.74 -20.01 -15.02
N LEU A 59 -4.46 -20.32 -15.24
CA LEU A 59 -3.46 -20.39 -14.16
C LEU A 59 -3.30 -19.07 -13.41
N VAL A 60 -3.21 -17.96 -14.13
CA VAL A 60 -3.13 -16.61 -13.51
C VAL A 60 -4.40 -16.31 -12.73
N ALA A 61 -5.58 -16.68 -13.26
CA ALA A 61 -6.85 -16.47 -12.57
C ALA A 61 -6.93 -17.23 -11.24
N VAL A 62 -6.46 -18.50 -11.23
CA VAL A 62 -6.54 -19.40 -10.07
C VAL A 62 -5.43 -19.12 -9.04
N ILE A 63 -4.16 -19.08 -9.48
CA ILE A 63 -3.01 -18.97 -8.56
C ILE A 63 -2.96 -17.60 -7.87
N LEU A 64 -3.24 -16.54 -8.63
CA LEU A 64 -3.19 -15.17 -8.10
C LEU A 64 -4.55 -14.68 -7.60
N ASP A 65 -5.57 -15.53 -7.63
CA ASP A 65 -6.95 -15.18 -7.26
C ASP A 65 -7.38 -13.84 -7.87
N SER A 66 -7.06 -13.66 -9.17
CA SER A 66 -7.23 -12.37 -9.84
C SER A 66 -8.69 -11.92 -9.92
N MET A 67 -9.64 -12.86 -9.74
CA MET A 67 -11.08 -12.62 -9.70
C MET A 67 -11.62 -12.38 -8.28
N HIS A 68 -10.76 -12.35 -7.24
CA HIS A 68 -11.19 -12.11 -5.87
C HIS A 68 -12.00 -10.82 -5.75
N ASN A 69 -13.23 -10.93 -5.21
CA ASN A 69 -14.17 -9.80 -5.06
C ASN A 69 -14.47 -9.04 -6.37
N VAL A 70 -14.43 -9.69 -7.54
CA VAL A 70 -14.64 -9.05 -8.84
C VAL A 70 -15.96 -8.25 -8.89
N VAL A 71 -17.06 -8.79 -8.36
CA VAL A 71 -18.39 -8.14 -8.38
C VAL A 71 -18.42 -6.78 -7.67
N LYS A 72 -17.61 -6.62 -6.62
CA LYS A 72 -17.57 -5.43 -5.75
C LYS A 72 -16.58 -4.36 -6.16
N ARG A 73 -15.71 -4.66 -7.12
CA ARG A 73 -14.68 -3.69 -7.56
C ARG A 73 -15.31 -2.56 -8.34
N GLY A 74 -14.97 -1.31 -7.98
CA GLY A 74 -15.28 -0.13 -8.80
C GLY A 74 -14.50 -0.15 -10.13
N TYR A 75 -14.89 0.69 -11.07
CA TYR A 75 -14.34 0.75 -12.43
C TYR A 75 -12.82 0.83 -12.50
N TYR A 76 -12.21 1.75 -11.74
CA TYR A 76 -10.76 1.93 -11.71
C TYR A 76 -10.01 0.69 -11.18
N LYS A 77 -10.51 0.11 -10.07
CA LYS A 77 -9.89 -1.08 -9.47
C LYS A 77 -10.04 -2.32 -10.36
N GLU A 78 -11.15 -2.42 -11.10
CA GLU A 78 -11.35 -3.47 -12.08
C GLU A 78 -10.38 -3.33 -13.25
N PHE A 79 -10.23 -2.11 -13.79
CA PHE A 79 -9.27 -1.85 -14.86
C PHE A 79 -7.84 -2.23 -14.46
N THR A 80 -7.35 -1.77 -13.30
CA THR A 80 -5.99 -2.08 -12.84
C THR A 80 -5.76 -3.57 -12.62
N LYS A 81 -6.78 -4.30 -12.15
CA LYS A 81 -6.72 -5.76 -11.98
C LYS A 81 -6.73 -6.50 -13.31
N THR A 82 -7.57 -6.07 -14.25
CA THR A 82 -7.61 -6.64 -15.62
C THR A 82 -6.29 -6.40 -16.33
N PHE A 83 -5.77 -5.16 -16.28
CA PHE A 83 -4.46 -4.83 -16.86
C PHE A 83 -3.34 -5.71 -16.31
N GLY A 84 -3.24 -5.83 -14.97
CA GLY A 84 -2.23 -6.69 -14.34
C GLY A 84 -2.37 -8.16 -14.72
N HIS A 85 -3.61 -8.67 -14.78
CA HIS A 85 -3.91 -10.04 -15.21
C HIS A 85 -3.43 -10.29 -16.65
N CYS A 86 -3.85 -9.46 -17.60
CA CYS A 86 -3.46 -9.58 -19.01
C CYS A 86 -1.95 -9.46 -19.21
N THR A 87 -1.29 -8.56 -18.46
CA THR A 87 0.17 -8.39 -18.51
C THR A 87 0.90 -9.66 -18.06
N LEU A 88 0.43 -10.32 -16.99
CA LEU A 88 1.03 -11.58 -16.53
C LEU A 88 0.82 -12.71 -17.52
N VAL A 89 -0.35 -12.80 -18.16
CA VAL A 89 -0.61 -13.76 -19.23
C VAL A 89 0.35 -13.54 -20.41
N LEU A 90 0.54 -12.27 -20.81
CA LEU A 90 1.52 -11.92 -21.86
C LEU A 90 2.93 -12.35 -21.48
N LEU A 91 3.39 -12.03 -20.27
CA LEU A 91 4.73 -12.36 -19.78
C LEU A 91 4.96 -13.89 -19.77
N LEU A 92 3.99 -14.66 -19.30
CA LEU A 92 4.06 -16.14 -19.33
C LEU A 92 4.11 -16.67 -20.75
N THR A 93 3.33 -16.08 -21.67
CA THR A 93 3.35 -16.45 -23.10
C THR A 93 4.72 -16.19 -23.73
N ILE A 94 5.30 -15.00 -23.49
CA ILE A 94 6.63 -14.65 -23.99
C ILE A 94 7.69 -15.58 -23.40
N LEU A 95 7.64 -15.84 -22.09
CA LEU A 95 8.57 -16.74 -21.41
C LEU A 95 8.52 -18.16 -22.00
N TRP A 96 7.30 -18.67 -22.23
CA TRP A 96 7.07 -19.99 -22.86
C TRP A 96 7.67 -20.05 -24.27
N MET A 97 7.42 -19.03 -25.11
CA MET A 97 7.97 -18.95 -26.47
C MET A 97 9.50 -18.90 -26.49
N PHE A 98 10.08 -18.12 -25.56
CA PHE A 98 11.52 -18.00 -25.41
C PHE A 98 12.16 -19.34 -24.99
N THR A 99 11.54 -20.02 -24.01
CA THR A 99 12.05 -21.31 -23.48
C THR A 99 12.08 -22.41 -24.54
N LEU A 100 11.07 -22.45 -25.42
CA LEU A 100 10.99 -23.42 -26.49
C LEU A 100 11.81 -23.04 -27.76
N LYS A 101 12.51 -21.91 -27.75
CA LYS A 101 13.27 -21.37 -28.90
C LYS A 101 12.45 -21.23 -30.19
N ASN A 102 11.13 -21.02 -30.05
CA ASN A 102 10.19 -20.93 -31.17
C ASN A 102 9.79 -19.48 -31.48
N SER A 103 10.49 -18.48 -30.93
CA SER A 103 10.13 -17.07 -31.06
C SER A 103 10.09 -16.57 -32.51
N ASP A 104 10.91 -17.14 -33.40
CA ASP A 104 11.04 -16.69 -34.79
C ASP A 104 9.89 -17.18 -35.67
N ASN A 105 9.18 -18.20 -35.24
CA ASN A 105 8.07 -18.79 -35.99
C ASN A 105 6.74 -18.07 -35.76
N TYR A 106 6.65 -17.21 -34.75
CA TYR A 106 5.43 -16.50 -34.38
C TYR A 106 5.46 -15.02 -34.75
N SER A 107 4.35 -14.50 -35.25
CA SER A 107 4.21 -13.07 -35.48
C SER A 107 4.11 -12.30 -34.15
N ARG A 108 5.10 -11.49 -33.83
CA ARG A 108 5.10 -10.59 -32.67
C ARG A 108 3.88 -9.66 -32.66
N THR A 109 3.45 -9.23 -33.85
CA THR A 109 2.27 -8.39 -34.02
C THR A 109 1.00 -9.07 -33.52
N VAL A 110 0.80 -10.37 -33.79
CA VAL A 110 -0.35 -11.12 -33.29
C VAL A 110 -0.38 -11.15 -31.76
N ILE A 111 0.78 -11.36 -31.12
CA ILE A 111 0.87 -11.46 -29.67
C ILE A 111 0.54 -10.11 -29.00
N TYR A 112 1.15 -9.02 -29.47
CA TYR A 112 0.89 -7.69 -28.91
C TYR A 112 -0.54 -7.20 -29.16
N LEU A 113 -1.09 -7.45 -30.36
CA LEU A 113 -2.48 -7.13 -30.65
C LEU A 113 -3.45 -7.97 -29.79
N THR A 114 -3.16 -9.26 -29.58
CA THR A 114 -3.93 -10.10 -28.64
C THR A 114 -3.94 -9.50 -27.25
N TYR A 115 -2.80 -9.06 -26.75
CA TYR A 115 -2.70 -8.40 -25.43
C TYR A 115 -3.58 -7.14 -25.35
N VAL A 116 -3.49 -6.26 -26.32
CA VAL A 116 -4.26 -5.00 -26.34
C VAL A 116 -5.76 -5.30 -26.40
N PHE A 117 -6.17 -6.18 -27.32
CA PHE A 117 -7.58 -6.56 -27.44
C PHE A 117 -8.09 -7.32 -26.21
N HIS A 118 -7.26 -8.17 -25.57
CA HIS A 118 -7.65 -8.84 -24.34
C HIS A 118 -7.89 -7.85 -23.20
N ILE A 119 -7.10 -6.79 -23.05
CA ILE A 119 -7.38 -5.75 -22.06
C ILE A 119 -8.74 -5.11 -22.32
N ILE A 120 -9.02 -4.72 -23.57
CA ILE A 120 -10.27 -4.02 -23.94
C ILE A 120 -11.47 -4.96 -23.76
N LEU A 121 -11.44 -6.13 -24.38
CA LEU A 121 -12.54 -7.11 -24.35
C LEU A 121 -12.72 -7.73 -22.97
N GLY A 122 -11.65 -8.05 -22.26
CA GLY A 122 -11.69 -8.59 -20.90
C GLY A 122 -12.27 -7.58 -19.91
N TYR A 123 -11.84 -6.32 -19.96
CA TYR A 123 -12.44 -5.28 -19.13
C TYR A 123 -13.91 -5.04 -19.46
N GLY A 124 -14.25 -4.91 -20.74
CA GLY A 124 -15.63 -4.68 -21.20
C GLY A 124 -16.57 -5.84 -20.83
N SER A 125 -16.13 -7.08 -21.06
CA SER A 125 -16.93 -8.28 -20.76
C SER A 125 -17.19 -8.44 -19.26
N ARG A 126 -16.20 -8.17 -18.41
CA ARG A 126 -16.36 -8.19 -16.94
C ARG A 126 -17.38 -7.14 -16.47
N LEU A 127 -17.32 -5.92 -17.01
CA LEU A 127 -18.29 -4.86 -16.67
C LEU A 127 -19.70 -5.21 -17.16
N LEU A 128 -19.81 -5.75 -18.37
CA LEU A 128 -21.09 -6.19 -18.93
C LEU A 128 -21.71 -7.30 -18.08
N TRP A 129 -20.91 -8.30 -17.71
CA TRP A 129 -21.37 -9.42 -16.89
C TRP A 129 -21.83 -8.98 -15.50
N LYS A 130 -21.12 -8.06 -14.86
CA LYS A 130 -21.58 -7.43 -13.61
C LYS A 130 -22.96 -6.80 -13.74
N LYS A 131 -23.20 -6.08 -14.85
CA LYS A 131 -24.50 -5.44 -15.11
C LYS A 131 -25.61 -6.47 -15.35
N VAL A 132 -25.28 -7.56 -16.04
CA VAL A 132 -26.20 -8.69 -16.26
C VAL A 132 -26.57 -9.36 -14.94
N LEU A 133 -25.56 -9.72 -14.10
CA LEU A 133 -25.80 -10.31 -12.77
C LEU A 133 -26.66 -9.38 -11.88
N GLY A 134 -26.46 -8.07 -11.94
CA GLY A 134 -27.27 -7.10 -11.20
C GLY A 134 -28.73 -7.05 -11.68
N ARG A 135 -29.00 -7.24 -12.99
CA ARG A 135 -30.36 -7.23 -13.55
C ARG A 135 -31.14 -8.52 -13.26
N PHE A 136 -30.50 -9.65 -13.24
CA PHE A 136 -31.17 -10.94 -13.01
C PHE A 136 -31.40 -11.28 -11.54
N GLY A 137 -31.10 -10.35 -10.60
CA GLY A 137 -31.29 -10.63 -9.15
C GLY A 137 -30.48 -11.81 -8.63
N ALA A 138 -29.55 -12.35 -9.45
CA ALA A 138 -28.71 -13.50 -9.08
C ALA A 138 -27.84 -13.25 -7.84
N ILE A 139 -27.80 -12.00 -7.39
CA ILE A 139 -27.16 -11.60 -6.14
C ILE A 139 -28.02 -11.98 -4.92
N ASP A 140 -29.34 -12.16 -5.08
CA ASP A 140 -30.29 -12.43 -3.99
C ASP A 140 -30.67 -13.91 -3.83
N SER A 141 -30.60 -14.71 -4.91
CA SER A 141 -30.94 -16.13 -4.85
C SER A 141 -29.79 -16.97 -4.28
N GLY A 142 -29.67 -17.01 -2.98
CA GLY A 142 -28.65 -17.80 -2.27
C GLY A 142 -28.08 -17.09 -1.06
N LYS A 143 -28.75 -16.05 -0.58
CA LYS A 143 -28.39 -15.41 0.70
C LYS A 143 -28.59 -16.40 1.84
N LEU A 144 -27.53 -16.58 2.63
CA LEU A 144 -27.57 -17.34 3.87
C LEU A 144 -28.41 -16.60 4.91
N SER A 145 -29.22 -17.34 5.66
CA SER A 145 -30.03 -16.77 6.73
C SER A 145 -29.17 -16.46 7.95
N MET A 146 -29.22 -15.22 8.44
CA MET A 146 -28.45 -14.75 9.59
C MET A 146 -29.40 -14.25 10.69
N LEU A 147 -29.11 -14.65 11.93
CA LEU A 147 -29.75 -14.15 13.15
C LEU A 147 -28.81 -13.18 13.85
N ALA A 148 -29.28 -12.00 14.25
CA ALA A 148 -28.47 -11.05 15.00
C ALA A 148 -28.79 -11.12 16.50
N VAL A 149 -27.78 -11.40 17.34
CA VAL A 149 -27.84 -11.38 18.78
C VAL A 149 -27.19 -10.12 19.32
N LEU A 150 -27.96 -9.19 19.89
CA LEU A 150 -27.52 -7.83 20.15
C LEU A 150 -27.80 -7.40 21.60
N ASP A 151 -26.90 -6.56 22.14
CA ASP A 151 -27.16 -5.79 23.36
C ASP A 151 -28.21 -4.71 23.04
N PRO A 152 -29.33 -4.61 23.78
CA PRO A 152 -30.44 -3.66 23.55
C PRO A 152 -29.96 -2.22 23.36
N ARG A 153 -28.97 -1.78 24.16
CA ARG A 153 -28.43 -0.40 24.11
C ARG A 153 -27.73 -0.04 22.83
N SER A 154 -27.27 -1.02 22.03
CA SER A 154 -26.57 -0.83 20.78
C SER A 154 -27.30 -1.40 19.57
N ALA A 155 -28.46 -2.01 19.78
CA ALA A 155 -29.19 -2.74 18.76
C ALA A 155 -29.55 -1.87 17.57
N ASP A 156 -30.15 -0.70 17.77
CA ASP A 156 -30.53 0.21 16.68
C ASP A 156 -29.33 0.63 15.83
N LYS A 157 -28.23 1.03 16.49
CA LYS A 157 -27.01 1.44 15.81
C LYS A 157 -26.36 0.30 15.01
N MET A 158 -26.44 -0.92 15.56
CA MET A 158 -25.86 -2.09 14.91
C MET A 158 -26.72 -2.53 13.72
N ILE A 159 -28.04 -2.57 13.86
CA ILE A 159 -28.95 -2.87 12.76
C ILE A 159 -28.82 -1.83 11.65
N ALA A 160 -28.80 -0.53 11.98
CA ALA A 160 -28.57 0.52 10.99
C ALA A 160 -27.24 0.32 10.24
N ARG A 161 -26.15 -0.11 10.90
CA ARG A 161 -24.88 -0.43 10.24
C ARG A 161 -24.96 -1.65 9.34
N LEU A 162 -25.64 -2.72 9.79
CA LEU A 162 -25.79 -3.95 9.02
C LEU A 162 -26.68 -3.74 7.78
N THR A 163 -27.68 -2.85 7.86
CA THR A 163 -28.58 -2.53 6.75
C THR A 163 -27.98 -1.50 5.79
N ALA A 164 -27.23 -0.51 6.28
CA ALA A 164 -26.54 0.48 5.43
C ALA A 164 -25.41 -0.14 4.62
N ASN A 165 -24.75 -1.17 5.16
CA ASN A 165 -23.72 -1.94 4.45
C ASN A 165 -24.32 -3.30 4.10
N PRO A 166 -24.74 -3.56 2.84
CA PRO A 166 -25.40 -4.82 2.51
C PRO A 166 -24.54 -6.01 2.94
N LEU A 167 -25.13 -6.83 3.80
CA LEU A 167 -24.55 -8.08 4.28
C LEU A 167 -24.35 -9.00 3.08
N GLU A 168 -23.10 -9.13 2.67
CA GLU A 168 -22.75 -9.84 1.46
C GLU A 168 -23.06 -11.32 1.57
N GLY A 169 -24.13 -11.74 0.87
CA GLY A 169 -24.56 -13.13 0.85
C GLY A 169 -25.34 -13.55 2.10
N TYR A 170 -25.79 -12.62 2.94
CA TYR A 170 -26.65 -12.90 4.07
C TYR A 170 -27.94 -12.11 4.01
N HIS A 171 -29.02 -12.73 4.48
CA HIS A 171 -30.31 -12.10 4.76
C HIS A 171 -30.53 -12.12 6.26
N LEU A 172 -30.88 -10.99 6.87
CA LEU A 172 -31.16 -10.89 8.29
C LEU A 172 -32.57 -11.41 8.56
N ALA A 173 -32.66 -12.58 9.21
CA ALA A 173 -33.93 -13.29 9.45
C ALA A 173 -34.66 -12.80 10.71
N GLY A 174 -33.95 -12.15 11.63
CA GLY A 174 -34.50 -11.65 12.88
C GLY A 174 -33.42 -11.19 13.86
N VAL A 175 -33.87 -10.64 14.95
CA VAL A 175 -33.05 -10.17 16.07
C VAL A 175 -33.35 -10.96 17.31
N VAL A 176 -32.33 -11.25 18.10
CA VAL A 176 -32.40 -11.73 19.47
C VAL A 176 -31.77 -10.67 20.37
N LEU A 177 -32.43 -10.21 21.37
CA LEU A 177 -31.88 -9.29 22.36
C LEU A 177 -31.33 -10.10 23.55
N ILE A 178 -30.10 -9.79 23.97
CA ILE A 178 -29.40 -10.46 25.07
C ILE A 178 -30.21 -10.26 26.35
N ASP A 179 -30.67 -9.03 26.56
CA ASP A 179 -31.63 -8.64 27.58
C ASP A 179 -32.76 -7.86 26.88
N ASN A 180 -34.01 -8.12 27.24
CA ASN A 180 -35.15 -7.38 26.68
C ASN A 180 -36.09 -6.89 27.83
N PRO A 181 -35.59 -5.96 28.66
CA PRO A 181 -36.38 -5.46 29.78
C PRO A 181 -37.62 -4.67 29.33
N ASP A 182 -37.55 -4.04 28.17
CA ASP A 182 -38.63 -3.18 27.65
C ASP A 182 -39.64 -3.94 26.78
N GLY A 183 -39.46 -5.27 26.60
CA GLY A 183 -40.38 -6.11 25.81
C GLY A 183 -40.45 -5.71 24.32
N LEU A 184 -39.36 -5.24 23.76
CA LEU A 184 -39.29 -4.82 22.33
C LEU A 184 -39.65 -5.99 21.41
N THR A 185 -40.56 -5.75 20.47
CA THR A 185 -41.01 -6.74 19.49
C THR A 185 -40.29 -6.59 18.16
N GLU A 186 -39.69 -5.41 17.89
CA GLU A 186 -38.90 -5.14 16.68
C GLU A 186 -37.79 -4.14 16.96
N VAL A 187 -36.73 -4.17 16.11
CA VAL A 187 -35.59 -3.23 16.15
C VAL A 187 -35.37 -2.74 14.69
N CYS A 188 -35.57 -1.46 14.46
CA CYS A 188 -35.45 -0.84 13.11
C CYS A 188 -36.22 -1.62 12.02
N GLY A 189 -37.45 -2.06 12.31
CA GLY A 189 -38.30 -2.81 11.38
C GLY A 189 -37.95 -4.29 11.21
N ILE A 190 -37.03 -4.84 12.00
CA ILE A 190 -36.67 -6.26 12.01
C ILE A 190 -37.26 -6.91 13.29
N PRO A 191 -38.01 -8.02 13.15
CA PRO A 191 -38.66 -8.63 14.27
C PRO A 191 -37.69 -9.21 15.31
N VAL A 192 -37.98 -9.01 16.57
CA VAL A 192 -37.33 -9.76 17.67
C VAL A 192 -38.01 -11.12 17.76
N VAL A 193 -37.27 -12.17 17.41
CA VAL A 193 -37.82 -13.51 17.14
C VAL A 193 -37.77 -14.46 18.34
N ALA A 194 -36.90 -14.20 19.31
CA ALA A 194 -36.72 -15.01 20.52
C ALA A 194 -35.95 -14.22 21.58
N LYS A 195 -35.98 -14.70 22.83
CA LYS A 195 -35.04 -14.36 23.87
C LYS A 195 -33.75 -15.19 23.72
N LEU A 196 -32.67 -14.80 24.42
CA LEU A 196 -31.37 -15.49 24.28
C LEU A 196 -31.44 -16.96 24.69
N ASP A 197 -32.16 -17.28 25.74
CA ASP A 197 -32.42 -18.64 26.27
C ASP A 197 -33.21 -19.51 25.28
N GLU A 198 -34.12 -18.92 24.52
CA GLU A 198 -34.96 -19.61 23.52
C GLU A 198 -34.30 -19.60 22.10
N ALA A 199 -33.23 -18.83 21.89
CA ALA A 199 -32.63 -18.62 20.57
C ALA A 199 -32.10 -19.90 19.94
N ALA A 200 -31.55 -20.82 20.73
CA ALA A 200 -31.08 -22.12 20.25
C ALA A 200 -32.24 -22.98 19.71
N GLN A 201 -33.40 -22.99 20.40
CA GLN A 201 -34.60 -23.69 19.93
C GLN A 201 -35.19 -23.05 18.68
N TYR A 202 -35.15 -21.71 18.58
CA TYR A 202 -35.57 -21.01 17.37
C TYR A 202 -34.72 -21.41 16.16
N ILE A 203 -33.38 -21.48 16.31
CA ILE A 203 -32.46 -21.92 15.30
C ILE A 203 -32.74 -23.37 14.84
N CYS A 204 -33.09 -24.27 15.78
CA CYS A 204 -33.48 -25.64 15.43
C CYS A 204 -34.76 -25.71 14.58
N ARG A 205 -35.75 -24.85 14.85
CA ARG A 205 -37.06 -24.83 14.17
C ARG A 205 -37.03 -24.06 12.83
N LYS A 206 -36.22 -23.03 12.74
CA LYS A 206 -36.03 -22.20 11.56
C LYS A 206 -34.64 -22.39 11.05
N TRP A 207 -34.47 -22.60 9.74
CA TRP A 207 -33.16 -22.78 9.16
C TRP A 207 -32.36 -21.46 9.21
N ILE A 208 -31.36 -21.39 10.06
CA ILE A 208 -30.42 -20.29 10.22
C ILE A 208 -29.02 -20.80 9.92
N ASP A 209 -28.34 -20.16 8.98
CA ASP A 209 -26.98 -20.54 8.54
C ASP A 209 -25.89 -19.93 9.41
N SER A 210 -26.15 -18.76 9.98
CA SER A 210 -25.16 -18.04 10.78
C SER A 210 -25.78 -17.13 11.81
N VAL A 211 -25.03 -16.84 12.86
CA VAL A 211 -25.38 -15.93 13.94
C VAL A 211 -24.36 -14.81 14.00
N PHE A 212 -24.82 -13.56 14.08
CA PHE A 212 -23.99 -12.39 14.34
C PHE A 212 -24.21 -11.94 15.80
N ILE A 213 -23.17 -11.98 16.63
CA ILE A 213 -23.24 -11.61 18.04
C ILE A 213 -22.51 -10.28 18.26
N SER A 214 -23.21 -9.29 18.82
CA SER A 214 -22.61 -8.02 19.28
C SER A 214 -23.00 -7.76 20.71
N SER A 215 -22.04 -8.00 21.60
CA SER A 215 -22.19 -7.83 23.06
C SER A 215 -20.98 -7.10 23.64
N ARG A 216 -21.06 -6.62 24.87
CA ARG A 216 -19.93 -5.97 25.56
C ARG A 216 -18.89 -6.96 26.06
N GLY A 217 -19.20 -8.23 26.10
CA GLY A 217 -18.33 -9.31 26.53
C GLY A 217 -19.00 -10.65 26.33
N VAL A 218 -18.24 -11.73 26.46
CA VAL A 218 -18.79 -13.11 26.42
C VAL A 218 -19.21 -13.51 27.81
N THR A 219 -20.50 -13.30 28.12
CA THR A 219 -21.12 -13.78 29.39
C THR A 219 -21.26 -15.30 29.35
N PRO A 220 -21.50 -15.96 30.51
CA PRO A 220 -21.76 -17.41 30.57
C PRO A 220 -22.90 -17.83 29.64
N GLU A 221 -24.00 -17.07 29.59
CA GLU A 221 -25.19 -17.35 28.78
C GLU A 221 -24.84 -17.25 27.25
N ILE A 222 -24.07 -16.24 26.86
CA ILE A 222 -23.60 -16.11 25.48
C ILE A 222 -22.69 -17.27 25.14
N ARG A 223 -21.82 -17.69 26.03
CA ARG A 223 -20.89 -18.83 25.81
C ARG A 223 -21.68 -20.13 25.64
N GLU A 224 -22.69 -20.38 26.44
CA GLU A 224 -23.59 -21.54 26.35
C GLU A 224 -24.31 -21.52 25.01
N PHE A 225 -24.89 -20.38 24.60
CA PHE A 225 -25.54 -20.21 23.31
C PHE A 225 -24.58 -20.47 22.14
N MET A 226 -23.33 -19.98 22.24
CA MET A 226 -22.30 -20.24 21.23
C MET A 226 -21.95 -21.74 21.14
N GLY A 227 -21.96 -22.44 22.30
CA GLY A 227 -21.81 -23.90 22.36
C GLY A 227 -22.90 -24.61 21.57
N HIS A 228 -24.16 -24.30 21.82
CA HIS A 228 -25.30 -24.85 21.07
C HIS A 228 -25.23 -24.54 19.58
N CYS A 229 -24.84 -23.32 19.20
CA CYS A 229 -24.61 -22.97 17.79
C CYS A 229 -23.52 -23.84 17.14
N ALA A 230 -22.44 -24.13 17.87
CA ALA A 230 -21.35 -24.98 17.38
C ALA A 230 -21.80 -26.43 17.20
N GLU A 231 -22.59 -26.99 18.14
CA GLU A 231 -23.20 -28.32 18.03
C GLU A 231 -24.11 -28.43 16.79
N MET A 232 -24.88 -27.38 16.51
CA MET A 232 -25.76 -27.30 15.35
C MET A 232 -25.00 -26.97 14.02
N ALA A 233 -23.68 -26.84 14.06
CA ALA A 233 -22.85 -26.43 12.92
C ALA A 233 -23.24 -25.05 12.33
N VAL A 234 -23.82 -24.16 13.13
CA VAL A 234 -24.16 -22.79 12.77
C VAL A 234 -22.89 -21.92 12.86
N THR A 235 -22.64 -21.09 11.85
CA THR A 235 -21.46 -20.21 11.84
C THR A 235 -21.69 -19.03 12.79
N ILE A 236 -20.72 -18.75 13.65
CA ILE A 236 -20.77 -17.64 14.58
C ILE A 236 -19.86 -16.52 14.09
N HIS A 237 -20.39 -15.31 13.96
CA HIS A 237 -19.67 -14.06 13.70
C HIS A 237 -19.72 -13.22 14.99
N TYR A 238 -18.63 -13.15 15.73
CA TYR A 238 -18.55 -12.33 16.93
C TYR A 238 -17.98 -10.95 16.59
N HIS A 239 -18.78 -9.90 16.87
CA HIS A 239 -18.37 -8.52 16.65
C HIS A 239 -17.37 -8.09 17.71
N VAL A 240 -16.17 -7.72 17.27
CA VAL A 240 -15.16 -7.12 18.13
C VAL A 240 -15.24 -5.61 17.97
N PRO A 241 -15.54 -4.86 19.04
CA PRO A 241 -15.58 -3.40 18.96
C PRO A 241 -14.25 -2.83 18.50
N SER A 242 -14.33 -1.78 17.69
CA SER A 242 -13.13 -1.05 17.25
C SER A 242 -12.39 -0.46 18.46
N MET A 243 -11.08 -0.61 18.54
CA MET A 243 -10.23 -0.06 19.60
C MET A 243 -10.04 1.47 19.52
N GLY A 244 -10.97 2.18 18.92
CA GLY A 244 -11.27 3.58 19.21
C GLY A 244 -10.37 4.67 18.66
N GLN A 245 -9.45 4.44 17.70
CA GLN A 245 -8.82 5.54 16.97
C GLN A 245 -9.10 5.43 15.47
N GLU A 246 -9.74 6.46 14.91
CA GLU A 246 -9.92 6.59 13.46
C GLU A 246 -8.55 6.62 12.80
N GLY A 247 -8.34 5.76 11.79
CA GLY A 247 -7.10 5.67 11.01
C GLY A 247 -6.23 4.46 11.31
N ASN A 248 -6.38 3.78 12.45
CA ASN A 248 -5.61 2.58 12.77
C ASN A 248 -6.12 1.38 11.99
N LYS A 249 -5.21 0.64 11.35
CA LYS A 249 -5.52 -0.65 10.73
C LYS A 249 -5.61 -1.71 11.82
N GLN A 250 -6.74 -2.43 11.85
CA GLN A 250 -6.97 -3.52 12.79
C GLN A 250 -6.95 -4.85 12.05
N PHE A 251 -6.31 -5.85 12.63
CA PHE A 251 -6.25 -7.21 12.09
C PHE A 251 -6.14 -8.23 13.24
N VAL A 252 -6.57 -9.45 12.94
CA VAL A 252 -6.51 -10.55 13.90
C VAL A 252 -5.25 -11.35 13.66
N GLU A 253 -4.48 -11.60 14.72
CA GLU A 253 -3.26 -12.43 14.66
C GLU A 253 -3.16 -13.36 15.87
N LYS A 254 -2.24 -14.32 15.81
CA LYS A 254 -1.90 -15.19 16.95
C LYS A 254 -0.62 -14.72 17.61
N LEU A 255 -0.70 -14.43 18.91
CA LEU A 255 0.43 -14.01 19.73
C LEU A 255 0.52 -14.92 20.95
N GLY A 256 1.62 -15.66 21.12
CA GLY A 256 1.81 -16.57 22.24
C GLY A 256 0.71 -17.65 22.37
N GLY A 257 0.15 -18.11 21.24
CA GLY A 257 -0.96 -19.07 21.22
C GLY A 257 -2.36 -18.45 21.39
N SER A 258 -2.46 -17.18 21.78
CA SER A 258 -3.73 -16.45 21.93
C SER A 258 -4.08 -15.71 20.64
N THR A 259 -5.37 -15.69 20.29
CA THR A 259 -5.89 -14.86 19.20
C THR A 259 -6.11 -13.45 19.71
N VAL A 260 -5.44 -12.47 19.11
CA VAL A 260 -5.50 -11.06 19.52
C VAL A 260 -5.96 -10.17 18.36
N LEU A 261 -6.65 -9.09 18.69
CA LEU A 261 -6.93 -8.01 17.77
C LEU A 261 -5.82 -6.97 17.90
N THR A 262 -5.00 -6.87 16.86
CA THR A 262 -3.89 -5.90 16.80
C THR A 262 -4.32 -4.63 16.08
N SER A 263 -4.00 -3.48 16.67
CA SER A 263 -4.23 -2.15 16.09
C SER A 263 -2.88 -1.50 15.78
N SER A 264 -2.68 -1.07 14.53
CA SER A 264 -1.41 -0.46 14.10
C SER A 264 -1.63 0.63 13.05
N ASN A 265 -0.89 1.74 13.19
CA ASN A 265 -0.93 2.86 12.24
C ASN A 265 -0.12 2.58 10.96
N ASN A 266 0.86 1.67 11.02
CA ASN A 266 1.83 1.43 9.95
C ASN A 266 1.81 0.00 9.40
N TYR A 267 0.68 -0.69 9.50
CA TYR A 267 0.58 -2.04 8.96
C TYR A 267 0.73 -2.05 7.43
N VAL A 268 1.74 -2.77 6.97
CA VAL A 268 2.05 -2.99 5.55
C VAL A 268 2.15 -4.48 5.28
N ARG A 269 1.60 -4.94 4.18
CA ARG A 269 1.71 -6.36 3.79
C ARG A 269 3.16 -6.73 3.48
N PRO A 270 3.66 -7.89 3.96
CA PRO A 270 5.04 -8.32 3.72
C PRO A 270 5.46 -8.31 2.25
N SER A 271 4.56 -8.70 1.34
CA SER A 271 4.80 -8.67 -0.12
C SER A 271 5.09 -7.25 -0.64
N GLN A 272 4.40 -6.24 -0.13
CA GLN A 272 4.64 -4.84 -0.52
C GLN A 272 5.99 -4.33 0.00
N MET A 273 6.42 -4.77 1.19
CA MET A 273 7.73 -4.44 1.75
C MET A 273 8.87 -5.05 0.92
N ILE A 274 8.68 -6.28 0.42
CA ILE A 274 9.65 -6.93 -0.48
C ILE A 274 9.79 -6.12 -1.77
N VAL A 275 8.67 -5.74 -2.41
CA VAL A 275 8.69 -4.93 -3.63
C VAL A 275 9.35 -3.57 -3.37
N LYS A 276 9.02 -2.90 -2.25
CA LYS A 276 9.68 -1.66 -1.85
C LYS A 276 11.19 -1.85 -1.73
N ARG A 277 11.64 -2.92 -1.08
CA ARG A 277 13.07 -3.22 -0.91
C ARG A 277 13.78 -3.47 -2.24
N ILE A 278 13.15 -4.16 -3.19
CA ILE A 278 13.69 -4.37 -4.54
C ILE A 278 13.86 -3.01 -5.24
N VAL A 279 12.87 -2.13 -5.19
CA VAL A 279 12.96 -0.77 -5.76
C VAL A 279 14.07 0.04 -5.09
N ASP A 280 14.20 -0.05 -3.77
CA ASP A 280 15.27 0.61 -3.01
C ASP A 280 16.67 0.09 -3.44
N ILE A 281 16.83 -1.22 -3.65
CA ILE A 281 18.11 -1.80 -4.09
C ILE A 281 18.45 -1.33 -5.51
N ILE A 282 17.50 -1.39 -6.45
CA ILE A 282 17.72 -0.97 -7.83
C ILE A 282 18.08 0.53 -7.90
N GLY A 283 17.29 1.38 -7.25
CA GLY A 283 17.55 2.81 -7.21
C GLY A 283 18.81 3.17 -6.42
N GLY A 284 19.07 2.44 -5.32
CA GLY A 284 20.28 2.56 -4.53
C GLY A 284 21.54 2.23 -5.32
N LEU A 285 21.52 1.15 -6.12
CA LEU A 285 22.65 0.77 -6.99
C LEU A 285 22.94 1.83 -8.04
N PHE A 286 21.90 2.28 -8.74
CA PHE A 286 22.03 3.33 -9.75
C PHE A 286 22.52 4.65 -9.14
N GLY A 287 21.91 5.08 -8.03
CA GLY A 287 22.32 6.31 -7.35
C GLY A 287 23.71 6.24 -6.73
N SER A 288 24.14 5.05 -6.24
CA SER A 288 25.51 4.85 -5.74
C SER A 288 26.57 4.96 -6.84
N LEU A 289 26.28 4.45 -8.04
CA LEU A 289 27.16 4.61 -9.19
C LEU A 289 27.33 6.09 -9.54
N LEU A 290 26.23 6.84 -9.59
CA LEU A 290 26.27 8.30 -9.79
C LEU A 290 27.03 9.00 -8.66
N ALA A 291 26.85 8.60 -7.41
CA ALA A 291 27.57 9.16 -6.27
C ALA A 291 29.09 9.00 -6.42
N LEU A 292 29.56 7.84 -6.90
CA LEU A 292 30.99 7.60 -7.15
C LEU A 292 31.52 8.53 -8.24
N ILE A 293 30.80 8.72 -9.34
CA ILE A 293 31.19 9.64 -10.42
C ILE A 293 31.25 11.07 -9.90
N ILE A 294 30.23 11.52 -9.16
CA ILE A 294 30.18 12.87 -8.58
C ILE A 294 31.36 13.08 -7.61
N MET A 295 31.64 12.12 -6.73
CA MET A 295 32.75 12.18 -5.79
C MET A 295 34.10 12.21 -6.49
N ALA A 296 34.27 11.51 -7.61
CA ALA A 296 35.48 11.55 -8.41
C ALA A 296 35.74 12.92 -9.04
N ILE A 297 34.69 13.64 -9.44
CA ILE A 297 34.77 14.97 -10.05
C ILE A 297 34.91 16.06 -8.98
N VAL A 298 34.00 16.07 -7.99
CA VAL A 298 33.91 17.14 -6.97
C VAL A 298 34.93 16.98 -5.86
N GLY A 299 35.32 15.75 -5.57
CA GLY A 299 36.25 15.44 -4.47
C GLY A 299 37.60 16.14 -4.53
N PRO A 300 38.31 16.14 -5.68
CA PRO A 300 39.57 16.90 -5.83
C PRO A 300 39.38 18.40 -5.62
N ILE A 301 38.28 18.96 -6.07
CA ILE A 301 37.97 20.40 -5.90
C ILE A 301 37.76 20.73 -4.42
N ILE A 302 37.02 19.91 -3.68
CA ILE A 302 36.82 20.06 -2.24
C ILE A 302 38.16 19.94 -1.51
N LYS A 303 39.00 18.94 -1.82
CA LYS A 303 40.32 18.76 -1.19
C LYS A 303 41.23 19.95 -1.40
N LYS A 304 41.17 20.57 -2.58
CA LYS A 304 41.96 21.78 -2.89
C LYS A 304 41.48 22.99 -2.07
N ALA A 305 40.16 23.14 -1.92
CA ALA A 305 39.56 24.28 -1.17
C ALA A 305 39.63 24.09 0.35
N SER A 306 39.59 22.87 0.83
CA SER A 306 39.65 22.52 2.28
C SER A 306 40.29 21.13 2.45
N PRO A 307 41.51 21.02 2.99
CA PRO A 307 42.15 19.74 3.26
C PRO A 307 41.27 18.85 4.17
N GLY A 308 41.28 17.52 3.92
CA GLY A 308 40.55 16.55 4.73
C GLY A 308 39.72 15.54 3.91
N PRO A 309 38.89 14.71 4.56
CA PRO A 309 38.08 13.68 3.91
C PRO A 309 37.00 14.30 3.02
N ILE A 310 36.72 13.66 1.85
CA ILE A 310 35.67 14.08 0.92
C ILE A 310 34.28 13.69 1.48
N LEU A 311 34.21 12.53 2.14
CA LEU A 311 32.98 11.97 2.67
C LEU A 311 32.80 12.39 4.14
N TYR A 312 31.69 13.04 4.44
CA TYR A 312 31.24 13.38 5.79
C TYR A 312 30.23 12.33 6.28
N ARG A 313 30.33 11.96 7.53
CA ARG A 313 29.44 10.98 8.19
C ARG A 313 28.77 11.64 9.37
N SER A 314 27.45 11.89 9.28
CA SER A 314 26.69 12.42 10.39
C SER A 314 25.86 11.33 11.07
N GLU A 315 25.86 11.31 12.39
CA GLU A 315 24.99 10.42 13.14
C GLU A 315 23.54 10.87 13.02
N ARG A 316 22.65 9.92 12.75
CA ARG A 316 21.20 10.14 12.56
C ARG A 316 20.42 9.04 13.25
N ILE A 317 19.17 9.38 13.58
CA ILE A 317 18.22 8.42 14.13
C ILE A 317 17.35 7.89 12.99
N GLY A 318 17.35 6.58 12.83
CA GLY A 318 16.58 5.85 11.82
C GLY A 318 15.32 5.18 12.38
N GLN A 319 14.84 4.18 11.66
CA GLN A 319 13.65 3.43 12.04
C GLN A 319 13.78 2.83 13.45
N ASN A 320 12.70 2.96 14.24
CA ASN A 320 12.60 2.46 15.61
C ASN A 320 13.66 3.03 16.56
N GLY A 321 14.20 4.23 16.29
CA GLY A 321 15.21 4.87 17.13
C GLY A 321 16.64 4.34 16.92
N LYS A 322 16.87 3.48 15.92
CA LYS A 322 18.20 2.93 15.64
C LYS A 322 19.12 4.00 15.09
N ARG A 323 20.29 4.18 15.71
CA ARG A 323 21.31 5.12 15.23
C ARG A 323 22.04 4.56 14.01
N PHE A 324 22.31 5.43 13.03
CA PHE A 324 23.10 5.07 11.85
C PHE A 324 23.95 6.27 11.38
N LYS A 325 24.98 5.99 10.58
CA LYS A 325 25.85 7.01 9.97
C LYS A 325 25.37 7.35 8.58
N MET A 326 24.81 8.54 8.41
CA MET A 326 24.36 9.05 7.13
C MET A 326 25.55 9.66 6.37
N PHE A 327 25.75 9.25 5.11
CA PHE A 327 26.82 9.71 4.25
C PHE A 327 26.41 10.96 3.46
N LYS A 328 27.35 11.93 3.41
CA LYS A 328 27.24 13.14 2.59
C LYS A 328 28.58 13.51 1.99
N ILE A 329 28.60 14.24 0.88
CA ILE A 329 29.82 14.91 0.45
C ILE A 329 30.05 16.11 1.40
N ARG A 330 31.30 16.28 1.84
CA ARG A 330 31.65 17.38 2.71
C ARG A 330 31.53 18.71 2.01
N SER A 331 30.57 19.51 2.43
CA SER A 331 30.30 20.88 1.93
C SER A 331 30.67 21.99 2.92
N MET A 332 31.07 21.59 4.15
CA MET A 332 31.43 22.51 5.24
C MET A 332 32.86 22.26 5.72
N TYR A 333 33.45 23.27 6.34
CA TYR A 333 34.74 23.15 7.03
C TYR A 333 34.69 22.13 8.17
N LEU A 334 35.86 21.59 8.58
CA LEU A 334 35.93 20.55 9.60
C LEU A 334 35.47 21.00 10.99
N ASP A 335 35.60 22.29 11.28
CA ASP A 335 35.21 22.96 12.54
C ASP A 335 33.78 23.50 12.52
N ALA A 336 32.99 23.15 11.49
CA ALA A 336 31.64 23.69 11.30
C ALA A 336 30.68 23.41 12.49
N ASP A 337 30.82 22.24 13.14
CA ASP A 337 30.00 21.89 14.31
C ASP A 337 30.38 22.74 15.54
N ALA A 338 31.66 23.00 15.75
CA ALA A 338 32.13 23.89 16.84
C ALA A 338 31.63 25.34 16.62
N ARG A 339 31.63 25.81 15.38
CA ARG A 339 31.11 27.17 15.04
C ARG A 339 29.58 27.25 15.11
N LYS A 340 28.85 26.16 15.16
CA LYS A 340 27.38 26.17 15.21
C LYS A 340 26.86 26.91 16.42
N THR A 341 27.46 26.69 17.58
CA THR A 341 27.03 27.30 18.87
C THR A 341 27.02 28.81 18.82
N SER A 342 28.08 29.43 18.24
CA SER A 342 28.18 30.89 18.12
C SER A 342 27.20 31.50 17.09
N LEU A 343 26.60 30.68 16.24
CA LEU A 343 25.66 31.12 15.19
C LEU A 343 24.20 30.83 15.52
N MET A 344 23.90 30.28 16.70
CA MET A 344 22.54 29.91 17.10
C MET A 344 21.58 31.09 17.15
N GLU A 345 22.05 32.27 17.55
CA GLU A 345 21.24 33.49 17.61
C GLU A 345 20.76 33.95 16.22
N LYS A 346 21.49 33.60 15.16
CA LYS A 346 21.14 33.93 13.76
C LYS A 346 20.27 32.88 13.09
N ASN A 347 19.79 31.88 13.86
CA ASN A 347 18.94 30.81 13.31
C ASN A 347 17.57 31.35 12.87
N ARG A 348 17.16 31.04 11.63
CA ARG A 348 15.83 31.43 11.11
C ARG A 348 14.67 30.64 11.74
N VAL A 349 14.93 29.46 12.27
CA VAL A 349 13.93 28.57 12.87
C VAL A 349 13.95 28.78 14.38
N LYS A 350 12.89 29.37 14.92
CA LYS A 350 12.82 29.77 16.34
C LYS A 350 12.81 28.61 17.32
N ASP A 351 12.27 27.44 16.93
CA ASP A 351 12.05 26.30 17.83
C ASP A 351 13.28 25.42 18.05
N GLY A 352 14.42 25.74 17.43
CA GLY A 352 15.67 24.99 17.58
C GLY A 352 15.65 23.55 17.04
N MET A 353 14.55 23.13 16.42
CA MET A 353 14.39 21.81 15.82
C MET A 353 15.09 21.65 14.46
N MET A 354 15.41 22.76 13.82
CA MET A 354 16.22 22.82 12.60
C MET A 354 17.14 24.03 12.69
N PHE A 355 18.36 23.93 12.11
CA PHE A 355 19.29 25.04 12.05
C PHE A 355 19.45 25.51 10.60
N LYS A 356 19.08 26.79 10.34
CA LYS A 356 19.15 27.42 9.02
C LYS A 356 19.63 28.88 9.12
N LEU A 357 20.58 29.22 8.25
CA LEU A 357 21.10 30.60 8.11
C LEU A 357 20.85 31.07 6.67
N ASP A 358 20.69 32.39 6.48
CA ASP A 358 20.61 32.99 5.13
C ASP A 358 21.96 32.96 4.41
N PHE A 359 23.04 33.18 5.16
CA PHE A 359 24.41 32.98 4.69
C PHE A 359 25.17 32.22 5.77
N ASP A 360 25.72 31.05 5.38
CA ASP A 360 26.41 30.19 6.33
C ASP A 360 27.93 30.22 6.08
N PRO A 361 28.70 30.89 6.95
CA PRO A 361 30.16 31.02 6.79
C PRO A 361 30.91 29.70 7.06
N ARG A 362 30.21 28.65 7.49
CA ARG A 362 30.79 27.32 7.72
C ARG A 362 30.92 26.54 6.42
N ILE A 363 30.26 27.00 5.34
CA ILE A 363 30.30 26.36 4.03
C ILE A 363 31.63 26.63 3.34
N ILE A 364 32.25 25.62 2.73
CA ILE A 364 33.55 25.73 2.06
C ILE A 364 33.51 26.75 0.95
N GLY A 365 34.37 27.77 1.10
CA GLY A 365 34.52 28.89 0.15
C GLY A 365 33.49 30.00 0.29
N ASN A 366 32.61 29.96 1.31
CA ASN A 366 31.77 31.10 1.65
C ASN A 366 32.58 32.09 2.50
N GLU A 367 32.59 33.34 2.08
CA GLU A 367 33.33 34.40 2.72
C GLU A 367 32.51 35.70 2.68
N GLU A 368 32.43 36.40 3.82
CA GLU A 368 31.86 37.74 3.90
C GLU A 368 33.00 38.76 3.85
N LEU A 369 33.09 39.52 2.77
CA LEU A 369 34.17 40.48 2.53
C LEU A 369 33.96 41.73 3.42
N PRO A 370 35.03 42.50 3.70
CA PRO A 370 34.95 43.71 4.55
C PRO A 370 33.97 44.79 4.03
N ASP A 371 33.66 44.76 2.74
CA ASP A 371 32.71 45.66 2.09
C ASP A 371 31.24 45.21 2.23
N GLY A 372 30.99 44.09 2.95
CA GLY A 372 29.67 43.49 3.12
C GLY A 372 29.20 42.60 1.95
N THR A 373 30.02 42.47 0.91
CA THR A 373 29.69 41.52 -0.20
C THR A 373 29.90 40.08 0.22
N ARG A 374 29.00 39.18 -0.25
CA ARG A 374 29.03 37.77 0.07
C ARG A 374 29.53 36.96 -1.12
N LYS A 375 30.66 36.30 -0.93
CA LYS A 375 31.24 35.38 -1.88
C LYS A 375 30.78 33.96 -1.59
N THR A 376 30.25 33.24 -2.58
CA THR A 376 29.83 31.85 -2.44
C THR A 376 30.86 30.93 -3.05
N GLY A 377 31.14 29.79 -2.39
CA GLY A 377 32.14 28.83 -2.83
C GLY A 377 31.56 27.51 -3.34
N ILE A 378 32.47 26.54 -3.55
CA ILE A 378 32.12 25.20 -4.04
C ILE A 378 31.13 24.47 -3.10
N GLY A 379 31.25 24.67 -1.80
CA GLY A 379 30.33 24.08 -0.82
C GLY A 379 28.89 24.52 -1.03
N GLU A 380 28.69 25.81 -1.34
CA GLU A 380 27.36 26.35 -1.64
C GLU A 380 26.77 25.79 -2.93
N PHE A 381 27.60 25.67 -3.98
CA PHE A 381 27.20 25.04 -5.25
C PHE A 381 26.72 23.60 -5.02
N ILE A 382 27.48 22.78 -4.26
CA ILE A 382 27.17 21.39 -3.97
C ILE A 382 25.84 21.28 -3.23
N ARG A 383 25.58 22.16 -2.27
CA ARG A 383 24.33 22.20 -1.49
C ARG A 383 23.13 22.67 -2.34
N LYS A 384 23.29 23.73 -3.12
CA LYS A 384 22.24 24.24 -4.03
C LYS A 384 21.82 23.23 -5.09
N THR A 385 22.76 22.39 -5.51
CA THR A 385 22.49 21.32 -6.49
C THR A 385 22.12 19.98 -5.82
N SER A 386 22.10 19.94 -4.46
CA SER A 386 21.89 18.72 -3.68
C SER A 386 22.86 17.57 -4.01
N LEU A 387 24.02 17.87 -4.59
CA LEU A 387 25.05 16.87 -4.90
C LEU A 387 25.66 16.26 -3.63
N ASP A 388 25.63 17.00 -2.51
CA ASP A 388 26.09 16.53 -1.20
C ASP A 388 25.27 15.33 -0.69
N GLU A 389 24.05 15.13 -1.15
CA GLU A 389 23.15 14.07 -0.68
C GLU A 389 23.30 12.75 -1.43
N PHE A 390 24.00 12.72 -2.58
CA PHE A 390 24.17 11.50 -3.37
C PHE A 390 24.80 10.31 -2.60
N PRO A 391 25.77 10.48 -1.69
CA PRO A 391 26.29 9.35 -0.91
C PRO A 391 25.26 8.65 -0.01
N GLN A 392 24.08 9.25 0.22
CA GLN A 392 22.98 8.60 0.95
C GLN A 392 22.46 7.35 0.21
N PHE A 393 22.67 7.24 -1.12
CA PHE A 393 22.34 6.03 -1.86
C PHE A 393 23.10 4.79 -1.36
N PHE A 394 24.30 4.95 -0.78
CA PHE A 394 25.00 3.86 -0.07
C PHE A 394 24.22 3.43 1.18
N ASN A 395 23.61 4.37 1.93
CA ASN A 395 22.77 4.02 3.08
C ASN A 395 21.49 3.28 2.64
N VAL A 396 20.93 3.60 1.44
CA VAL A 396 19.80 2.86 0.88
C VAL A 396 20.20 1.42 0.54
N LEU A 397 21.35 1.21 -0.08
CA LEU A 397 21.87 -0.13 -0.39
C LEU A 397 22.12 -0.96 0.88
N MET A 398 22.74 -0.37 1.90
CA MET A 398 22.97 -1.03 3.20
C MET A 398 21.68 -1.31 3.95
N GLY A 399 20.59 -0.57 3.64
CA GLY A 399 19.28 -0.78 4.25
C GLY A 399 19.00 0.10 5.47
N ASP A 400 19.88 1.04 5.80
CA ASP A 400 19.64 2.06 6.83
C ASP A 400 18.59 3.07 6.41
N MET A 401 18.54 3.35 5.09
CA MET A 401 17.60 4.28 4.46
C MET A 401 16.80 3.60 3.36
N SER A 402 15.79 4.29 2.87
CA SER A 402 14.99 3.99 1.69
C SER A 402 15.08 5.15 0.69
N LEU A 403 14.70 4.96 -0.56
CA LEU A 403 14.55 6.06 -1.51
C LEU A 403 13.52 7.07 -1.02
N VAL A 404 12.36 6.57 -0.53
CA VAL A 404 11.27 7.39 0.00
C VAL A 404 11.01 7.05 1.45
N GLY A 405 10.99 8.04 2.31
CA GLY A 405 10.75 7.90 3.75
C GLY A 405 10.68 9.25 4.46
N THR A 406 10.77 9.23 5.78
CA THR A 406 10.83 10.44 6.60
C THR A 406 12.24 11.02 6.67
N ARG A 407 12.39 12.30 7.00
CA ARG A 407 13.72 12.87 7.23
C ARG A 407 14.31 12.33 8.56
N PRO A 408 15.53 11.78 8.57
CA PRO A 408 16.16 11.32 9.79
C PRO A 408 16.57 12.52 10.68
N PRO A 409 16.10 12.58 11.94
CA PRO A 409 16.54 13.60 12.87
C PRO A 409 17.98 13.40 13.33
N THR A 410 18.60 14.49 13.81
CA THR A 410 19.85 14.39 14.58
C THR A 410 19.57 13.83 15.98
N PRO A 411 20.57 13.31 16.72
CA PRO A 411 20.39 12.93 18.11
C PRO A 411 19.81 14.06 18.97
N ASP A 412 20.30 15.29 18.82
CA ASP A 412 19.85 16.48 19.58
C ASP A 412 18.39 16.84 19.24
N GLU A 413 17.97 16.68 17.97
CA GLU A 413 16.57 16.87 17.57
C GLU A 413 15.69 15.79 18.20
N TRP A 414 16.15 14.56 18.24
CA TRP A 414 15.39 13.42 18.77
C TRP A 414 15.17 13.51 20.29
N GLU A 415 16.14 14.02 21.05
CA GLU A 415 16.01 14.22 22.49
C GLU A 415 14.87 15.20 22.85
N LYS A 416 14.52 16.08 21.92
CA LYS A 416 13.43 17.04 22.08
C LYS A 416 12.07 16.52 21.58
N TYR A 417 12.00 15.27 21.10
CA TYR A 417 10.77 14.71 20.55
C TYR A 417 9.74 14.42 21.63
N GLU A 418 8.52 14.91 21.39
CA GLU A 418 7.34 14.52 22.13
C GLU A 418 6.77 13.20 21.62
N TYR A 419 5.74 12.65 22.29
CA TYR A 419 5.17 11.33 21.95
C TYR A 419 4.71 11.22 20.51
N HIS A 420 4.01 12.24 19.98
CA HIS A 420 3.47 12.23 18.62
C HIS A 420 4.57 12.35 17.55
N HIS A 421 5.71 12.98 17.86
CA HIS A 421 6.87 13.07 16.97
C HIS A 421 7.51 11.70 16.70
N ARG A 422 7.41 10.75 17.66
CA ARG A 422 7.97 9.41 17.51
C ARG A 422 7.36 8.62 16.36
N ALA A 423 6.13 8.93 15.95
CA ALA A 423 5.47 8.29 14.81
C ALA A 423 6.31 8.40 13.52
N ARG A 424 7.11 9.47 13.36
CA ARG A 424 8.02 9.65 12.21
C ARG A 424 9.10 8.59 12.10
N LEU A 425 9.47 7.94 13.21
CA LEU A 425 10.48 6.89 13.26
C LEU A 425 9.90 5.48 13.03
N ALA A 426 8.60 5.36 12.75
CA ALA A 426 7.96 4.07 12.47
C ALA A 426 8.35 3.47 11.12
N THR A 427 8.94 4.27 10.22
CA THR A 427 9.42 3.84 8.89
C THR A 427 10.90 4.15 8.72
N LYS A 428 11.53 3.55 7.69
CA LYS A 428 12.91 3.90 7.33
C LYS A 428 12.99 5.35 6.87
N PRO A 429 14.04 6.08 7.24
CA PRO A 429 14.28 7.40 6.68
C PRO A 429 14.53 7.32 5.18
N GLY A 430 14.14 8.37 4.44
CA GLY A 430 14.27 8.46 3.01
C GLY A 430 15.28 9.50 2.54
N ILE A 431 15.80 9.32 1.32
CA ILE A 431 16.51 10.39 0.60
C ILE A 431 15.52 11.50 0.28
N THR A 432 14.29 11.13 -0.11
CA THR A 432 13.17 12.04 -0.29
C THR A 432 11.96 11.60 0.53
N GLY A 433 10.98 12.46 0.69
CA GLY A 433 9.77 12.18 1.45
C GLY A 433 8.65 13.17 1.19
N MET A 434 7.50 12.94 1.83
CA MET A 434 6.29 13.73 1.60
C MET A 434 6.50 15.22 1.86
N TRP A 435 7.09 15.59 3.00
CA TRP A 435 7.34 16.99 3.34
C TRP A 435 8.34 17.65 2.37
N GLN A 436 9.37 16.90 1.92
CA GLN A 436 10.38 17.42 0.98
C GLN A 436 9.79 17.79 -0.38
N VAL A 437 8.76 17.06 -0.84
CA VAL A 437 8.11 17.38 -2.12
C VAL A 437 6.90 18.29 -1.99
N SER A 438 6.49 18.64 -0.75
CA SER A 438 5.31 19.48 -0.47
C SER A 438 5.62 20.93 -0.15
N GLY A 439 6.93 21.32 -0.02
CA GLY A 439 7.29 22.70 0.30
C GLY A 439 8.72 22.85 0.82
N ARG A 440 9.36 21.73 1.20
CA ARG A 440 10.78 21.68 1.66
C ARG A 440 11.23 22.88 2.51
N SER A 441 11.79 23.93 1.86
CA SER A 441 12.36 25.11 2.54
C SER A 441 11.33 26.13 3.00
N GLU A 442 10.13 26.11 2.43
CA GLU A 442 9.04 27.04 2.75
C GLU A 442 8.32 26.66 4.04
N ILE A 443 8.36 25.36 4.40
CA ILE A 443 7.78 24.87 5.66
C ILE A 443 8.75 25.15 6.78
N THR A 444 8.40 26.10 7.64
CA THR A 444 9.17 26.54 8.83
C THR A 444 8.62 25.97 10.12
N ASP A 445 7.37 25.51 10.10
CA ASP A 445 6.71 24.87 11.24
C ASP A 445 7.05 23.38 11.29
N PHE A 446 7.60 22.94 12.41
CA PHE A 446 7.97 21.54 12.62
C PHE A 446 6.73 20.62 12.72
N GLU A 447 5.64 21.12 13.29
CA GLU A 447 4.39 20.34 13.40
C GLU A 447 3.79 20.00 12.01
N GLU A 448 3.92 20.91 11.05
CA GLU A 448 3.50 20.64 9.67
C GLU A 448 4.36 19.54 9.03
N VAL A 449 5.67 19.54 9.30
CA VAL A 449 6.57 18.44 8.87
C VAL A 449 6.13 17.11 9.48
N VAL A 450 5.81 17.10 10.79
CA VAL A 450 5.32 15.90 11.50
C VAL A 450 4.02 15.40 10.89
N LYS A 451 3.08 16.30 10.61
CA LYS A 451 1.80 15.98 9.98
C LYS A 451 1.96 15.35 8.59
N LEU A 452 2.84 15.90 7.76
CA LEU A 452 3.12 15.37 6.43
C LEU A 452 3.77 13.97 6.49
N ASP A 453 4.76 13.81 7.38
CA ASP A 453 5.46 12.54 7.56
C ASP A 453 4.53 11.45 8.14
N THR A 454 3.68 11.78 9.10
CA THR A 454 2.69 10.85 9.66
C THR A 454 1.60 10.49 8.66
N THR A 455 1.15 11.46 7.84
CA THR A 455 0.22 11.22 6.74
C THR A 455 0.81 10.25 5.72
N TYR A 456 2.10 10.39 5.38
CA TYR A 456 2.79 9.43 4.51
C TYR A 456 2.79 8.02 5.10
N ILE A 457 3.10 7.88 6.39
CA ILE A 457 3.17 6.57 7.08
C ILE A 457 1.80 5.88 7.10
N GLN A 458 0.75 6.62 7.46
CA GLN A 458 -0.63 6.11 7.56
C GLN A 458 -1.18 5.66 6.20
N ASN A 459 -0.91 6.44 5.15
CA ASN A 459 -1.45 6.23 3.80
C ASN A 459 -0.45 5.59 2.85
N TRP A 460 0.64 5.01 3.37
CA TRP A 460 1.68 4.45 2.55
C TRP A 460 1.17 3.43 1.52
N SER A 461 1.65 3.56 0.32
CA SER A 461 1.47 2.62 -0.79
C SER A 461 2.63 2.76 -1.77
N LEU A 462 2.91 1.71 -2.56
CA LEU A 462 3.91 1.77 -3.63
C LEU A 462 3.60 2.89 -4.64
N GLY A 463 2.31 3.13 -4.94
CA GLY A 463 1.89 4.22 -5.81
C GLY A 463 2.22 5.61 -5.23
N LEU A 464 2.14 5.78 -3.90
CA LEU A 464 2.53 7.01 -3.23
C LEU A 464 4.05 7.22 -3.32
N ASP A 465 4.86 6.17 -3.13
CA ASP A 465 6.31 6.25 -3.31
C ASP A 465 6.69 6.69 -4.72
N ILE A 466 6.09 6.09 -5.75
CA ILE A 466 6.31 6.48 -7.15
C ILE A 466 5.94 7.95 -7.37
N LYS A 467 4.80 8.40 -6.84
CA LYS A 467 4.37 9.81 -6.94
C LYS A 467 5.37 10.78 -6.30
N ILE A 468 5.92 10.41 -5.13
CA ILE A 468 6.93 11.21 -4.43
C ILE A 468 8.24 11.24 -5.24
N LEU A 469 8.70 10.10 -5.76
CA LEU A 469 9.89 10.02 -6.60
C LEU A 469 9.76 10.90 -7.86
N LEU A 470 8.64 10.83 -8.57
CA LEU A 470 8.39 11.67 -9.75
C LEU A 470 8.39 13.16 -9.40
N LYS A 471 7.72 13.55 -8.30
CA LYS A 471 7.75 14.94 -7.82
C LYS A 471 9.16 15.39 -7.44
N THR A 472 9.95 14.51 -6.81
CA THR A 472 11.35 14.81 -6.48
C THR A 472 12.17 15.12 -7.71
N VAL A 473 12.07 14.30 -8.76
CA VAL A 473 12.78 14.53 -10.04
C VAL A 473 12.36 15.88 -10.64
N ILE A 474 11.06 16.16 -10.68
CA ILE A 474 10.52 17.43 -11.19
C ILE A 474 11.08 18.63 -10.39
N ASN A 475 11.06 18.54 -9.05
CA ASN A 475 11.54 19.63 -8.18
C ASN A 475 13.04 19.87 -8.33
N VAL A 476 13.84 18.79 -8.49
CA VAL A 476 15.30 18.89 -8.71
C VAL A 476 15.58 19.53 -10.06
N VAL A 477 14.90 19.11 -11.13
CA VAL A 477 15.08 19.68 -12.50
C VAL A 477 14.61 21.14 -12.55
N ALA A 478 13.46 21.45 -11.91
CA ALA A 478 12.91 22.80 -11.84
C ALA A 478 13.67 23.73 -10.85
N ARG A 479 14.67 23.21 -10.13
CA ARG A 479 15.44 23.92 -9.08
C ARG A 479 14.54 24.57 -8.02
N LYS A 480 13.33 24.02 -7.79
CA LYS A 480 12.43 24.49 -6.75
C LYS A 480 12.87 23.97 -5.39
N GLY A 481 13.08 24.87 -4.42
CA GLY A 481 13.39 24.50 -3.03
C GLY A 481 14.84 24.09 -2.77
N ALA A 482 15.79 24.33 -3.69
CA ALA A 482 17.22 24.31 -3.37
C ALA A 482 17.57 25.62 -2.63
N MET A 483 18.15 25.48 -1.43
CA MET A 483 18.68 26.64 -0.68
C MET A 483 20.00 27.06 -1.22
#